data_4d08b5d9d0978496cdabe0f1afd64a02
#
_entry.id   4d08b5d9d0978496cdabe0f1afd64a02
#
_cell.length_a   1.000
_cell.length_b   1.000
_cell.length_c   1.000
_cell.angle_alpha   90.00
_cell.angle_beta   90.00
_cell.angle_gamma   90.00
#
_symmetry.space_group_name_H-M   'P 1'
#
loop_
_entity.id
_entity.type
_entity.pdbx_description
1 polymer ?
#
loop_
_entity_poly.entity_id
_entity_poly.type
_entity_poly.pdbx_seq_one_letter_code
_entity_poly.pdbx_strand_id
1 'polypeptide(L)'
;MPLPHEPLKHDSTSDFPVSIGEAARRSGVSAKMLRHYESLGLLGRVHRTDSGYRQYSEADVHTLRFIKRCRDLGFSMAEIAELVNLWQNRRRASASVKRIAQKHMDELRSEEHTSEL
;
A
#
# COMPACT_ATOMS: atom_id res chain seq x y z
N MET A 1 -4.59 8.34 32.12
CA MET A 1 -4.46 8.12 31.58
C MET A 1 -4.61 7.25 30.70
N PRO A 2 -4.98 6.72 30.17
CA PRO A 2 -5.10 5.83 29.40
C PRO A 2 -5.13 6.08 28.17
N LEU A 3 -5.35 6.44 27.86
CA LEU A 3 -5.30 6.85 26.85
C LEU A 3 -4.48 6.50 25.95
N PRO A 4 -3.74 6.19 26.21
CA PRO A 4 -2.76 5.92 25.34
C PRO A 4 -3.10 5.04 24.23
N HIS A 5 -3.73 4.10 24.43
CA HIS A 5 -3.84 3.18 23.45
C HIS A 5 -4.71 3.57 22.37
N GLU A 6 -5.64 4.31 22.59
CA GLU A 6 -6.49 4.57 21.58
C GLU A 6 -5.82 5.14 20.46
N PRO A 7 -5.00 6.00 20.59
CA PRO A 7 -4.38 6.60 19.49
C PRO A 7 -3.78 5.64 18.57
N LEU A 8 -3.33 4.59 19.08
CA LEU A 8 -2.68 3.71 18.29
C LEU A 8 -3.37 3.28 17.14
N LYS A 9 -4.50 2.84 17.23
CA LYS A 9 -5.12 2.21 16.21
C LYS A 9 -5.48 3.05 15.11
N HIS A 10 -6.20 4.00 15.29
CA HIS A 10 -6.69 4.66 14.18
C HIS A 10 -5.67 5.52 13.60
N ASP A 11 -4.78 5.92 14.35
CA ASP A 11 -3.84 6.83 13.87
C ASP A 11 -3.05 6.31 12.71
N SER A 12 -2.85 5.03 12.66
CA SER A 12 -2.03 4.49 11.61
C SER A 12 -2.65 4.69 10.25
N THR A 13 -3.98 4.72 10.13
CA THR A 13 -4.56 4.94 8.84
C THR A 13 -4.85 6.39 8.59
N SER A 14 -5.15 7.13 9.61
CA SER A 14 -5.58 8.51 9.41
C SER A 14 -4.47 9.46 9.11
N ASP A 15 -3.22 9.14 9.41
CA ASP A 15 -2.15 10.09 9.16
C ASP A 15 -1.37 9.80 7.89
N PHE A 16 -1.83 8.90 7.05
CA PHE A 16 -1.20 8.73 5.75
C PHE A 16 -1.78 9.75 4.78
N PRO A 17 -0.98 10.20 3.85
CA PRO A 17 0.40 9.78 3.57
C PRO A 17 1.38 10.40 4.55
N VAL A 18 2.56 9.82 4.64
CA VAL A 18 3.57 10.27 5.58
C VAL A 18 4.86 10.65 4.86
N SER A 19 5.72 11.40 5.54
CA SER A 19 6.99 11.83 4.98
C SER A 19 7.96 10.66 4.87
N ILE A 20 9.08 10.89 4.17
CA ILE A 20 10.08 9.86 4.02
C ILE A 20 10.67 9.47 5.38
N GLY A 21 10.86 10.43 6.27
CA GLY A 21 11.38 10.12 7.61
C GLY A 21 10.44 9.22 8.38
N GLU A 22 9.16 9.51 8.33
CA GLU A 22 8.17 8.71 9.03
C GLU A 22 8.01 7.33 8.38
N ALA A 23 8.04 7.28 7.04
CA ALA A 23 7.97 6.01 6.35
C ALA A 23 9.17 5.13 6.70
N ALA A 24 10.35 5.73 6.80
CA ALA A 24 11.56 5.02 7.19
C ALA A 24 11.40 4.45 8.59
N ARG A 25 10.89 5.26 9.50
CA ARG A 25 10.71 4.82 10.88
C ARG A 25 9.73 3.65 10.96
N ARG A 26 8.62 3.75 10.27
CA ARG A 26 7.56 2.74 10.34
C ARG A 26 7.92 1.45 9.63
N SER A 27 8.72 1.55 8.58
CA SER A 27 9.09 0.36 7.81
C SER A 27 10.36 -0.31 8.31
N GLY A 28 11.18 0.42 9.03
CA GLY A 28 12.48 -0.09 9.43
C GLY A 28 13.52 -0.01 8.31
N VAL A 29 13.23 0.73 7.26
CA VAL A 29 14.12 0.89 6.11
C VAL A 29 14.65 2.32 6.14
N SER A 30 15.94 2.50 5.92
CA SER A 30 16.52 3.84 5.98
C SER A 30 16.00 4.71 4.84
N ALA A 31 16.03 6.02 5.04
CA ALA A 31 15.57 6.94 3.99
C ALA A 31 16.36 6.75 2.71
N LYS A 32 17.66 6.47 2.84
CA LYS A 32 18.52 6.24 1.68
C LYS A 32 18.01 5.04 0.89
N MET A 33 17.72 3.94 1.58
CA MET A 33 17.25 2.74 0.92
C MET A 33 15.85 2.94 0.35
N LEU A 34 15.06 3.76 1.01
CA LEU A 34 13.73 4.09 0.52
C LEU A 34 13.81 4.72 -0.85
N ARG A 35 14.70 5.70 -1.00
CA ARG A 35 14.89 6.37 -2.29
C ARG A 35 15.37 5.39 -3.33
N HIS A 36 16.23 4.46 -2.92
CA HIS A 36 16.77 3.46 -3.82
C HIS A 36 15.65 2.54 -4.33
N TYR A 37 14.80 2.07 -3.43
CA TYR A 37 13.69 1.19 -3.82
C TYR A 37 12.69 1.93 -4.71
N GLU A 38 12.50 3.21 -4.42
CA GLU A 38 11.62 4.02 -5.26
C GLU A 38 12.21 4.11 -6.67
N SER A 39 13.52 4.30 -6.79
CA SER A 39 14.16 4.42 -8.08
C SER A 39 14.12 3.12 -8.87
N LEU A 40 13.99 1.99 -8.17
CA LEU A 40 13.87 0.71 -8.83
C LEU A 40 12.42 0.40 -9.22
N GLY A 41 11.51 1.30 -8.92
CA GLY A 41 10.12 1.11 -9.29
C GLY A 41 9.35 0.17 -8.38
N LEU A 42 9.89 -0.13 -7.20
CA LEU A 42 9.24 -1.09 -6.32
C LEU A 42 8.08 -0.52 -5.52
N LEU A 43 8.00 0.80 -5.42
CA LEU A 43 6.96 1.43 -4.62
C LEU A 43 5.80 1.98 -5.43
N GLY A 44 5.83 1.82 -6.71
CA GLY A 44 4.80 2.40 -7.53
C GLY A 44 5.01 3.90 -7.59
N ARG A 45 3.93 4.62 -7.70
CA ARG A 45 4.02 6.06 -7.87
C ARG A 45 4.05 6.76 -6.52
N VAL A 46 5.15 7.43 -6.25
CA VAL A 46 5.29 8.17 -5.02
C VAL A 46 4.87 9.62 -5.27
N HIS A 47 3.95 10.10 -4.47
CA HIS A 47 3.45 11.46 -4.63
C HIS A 47 4.39 12.45 -3.94
N ARG A 48 4.31 13.71 -4.38
CA ARG A 48 5.10 14.75 -3.75
C ARG A 48 4.17 15.89 -3.36
N THR A 49 4.54 16.62 -2.33
CA THR A 49 3.79 17.80 -1.94
C THR A 49 4.09 18.91 -2.95
N ASP A 50 3.39 20.00 -2.85
CA ASP A 50 3.64 21.17 -3.69
C ASP A 50 5.07 21.68 -3.50
N SER A 51 5.64 21.46 -2.33
CA SER A 51 7.01 21.87 -2.04
C SER A 51 8.04 20.84 -2.54
N GLY A 52 7.59 19.75 -3.14
CA GLY A 52 8.49 18.76 -3.68
C GLY A 52 8.91 17.65 -2.75
N TYR A 53 8.31 17.57 -1.57
CA TYR A 53 8.67 16.52 -0.61
C TYR A 53 7.91 15.23 -0.91
N ARG A 54 8.60 14.11 -0.78
CA ARG A 54 7.99 12.80 -1.04
C ARG A 54 6.96 12.46 0.02
N GLN A 55 5.89 11.82 -0.41
CA GLN A 55 4.86 11.33 0.49
C GLN A 55 4.57 9.88 0.20
N TYR A 56 4.50 9.08 1.25
CA TYR A 56 4.35 7.63 1.14
C TYR A 56 3.01 7.20 1.74
N SER A 57 2.34 6.31 1.04
CA SER A 57 1.04 5.80 1.47
C SER A 57 1.22 4.63 2.42
N GLU A 58 0.11 4.20 3.00
CA GLU A 58 0.12 3.01 3.84
C GLU A 58 0.57 1.80 3.03
N ALA A 59 0.12 1.70 1.78
CA ALA A 59 0.53 0.59 0.92
C ALA A 59 2.03 0.61 0.69
N ASP A 60 2.62 1.80 0.55
CA ASP A 60 4.05 1.92 0.38
C ASP A 60 4.80 1.40 1.60
N VAL A 61 4.32 1.74 2.79
CA VAL A 61 4.96 1.28 4.01
C VAL A 61 4.86 -0.25 4.13
N HIS A 62 3.74 -0.81 3.74
CA HIS A 62 3.59 -2.26 3.74
C HIS A 62 4.56 -2.92 2.77
N THR A 63 4.72 -2.34 1.59
CA THR A 63 5.66 -2.86 0.61
C THR A 63 7.08 -2.79 1.15
N LEU A 64 7.43 -1.69 1.81
CA LEU A 64 8.76 -1.54 2.37
C LEU A 64 9.04 -2.58 3.45
N ARG A 65 8.06 -2.86 4.28
CA ARG A 65 8.20 -3.90 5.32
C ARG A 65 8.42 -5.26 4.70
N PHE A 66 7.72 -5.53 3.61
CA PHE A 66 7.85 -6.77 2.89
C PHE A 66 9.26 -6.89 2.31
N ILE A 67 9.75 -5.82 1.69
CA ILE A 67 11.09 -5.81 1.12
C ILE A 67 12.14 -6.06 2.20
N LYS A 68 11.98 -5.40 3.34
CA LYS A 68 12.92 -5.57 4.43
C LYS A 68 12.94 -7.00 4.91
N ARG A 69 11.78 -7.61 5.05
CA ARG A 69 11.69 -8.99 5.49
C ARG A 69 12.37 -9.93 4.50
N CYS A 70 12.17 -9.71 3.21
CA CYS A 70 12.80 -10.54 2.21
C CYS A 70 14.30 -10.38 2.25
N ARG A 71 14.80 -9.17 2.45
CA ARG A 71 16.22 -8.94 2.57
C ARG A 71 16.79 -9.65 3.77
N ASP A 72 16.09 -9.58 4.89
CA ASP A 72 16.53 -10.24 6.11
C ASP A 72 16.58 -11.75 5.94
N LEU A 73 15.73 -12.29 5.08
CA LEU A 73 15.71 -13.72 4.80
C LEU A 73 16.73 -14.13 3.74
N GLY A 74 17.43 -13.18 3.16
CA GLY A 74 18.50 -13.50 2.22
C GLY A 74 18.13 -13.51 0.75
N PHE A 75 16.95 -13.02 0.41
CA PHE A 75 16.58 -12.95 -1.00
C PHE A 75 17.38 -11.87 -1.71
N SER A 76 17.71 -12.08 -2.97
CA SER A 76 18.41 -11.10 -3.76
C SER A 76 17.45 -10.01 -4.19
N MET A 77 18.00 -8.87 -4.60
CA MET A 77 17.14 -7.77 -5.05
C MET A 77 16.32 -8.15 -6.27
N ALA A 78 16.89 -8.96 -7.16
CA ALA A 78 16.13 -9.42 -8.33
C ALA A 78 14.95 -10.27 -7.90
N GLU A 79 15.16 -11.15 -6.94
CA GLU A 79 14.08 -11.99 -6.42
C GLU A 79 13.03 -11.15 -5.71
N ILE A 80 13.49 -10.17 -4.95
CA ILE A 80 12.56 -9.29 -4.23
C ILE A 80 11.72 -8.50 -5.22
N ALA A 81 12.34 -8.00 -6.28
CA ALA A 81 11.61 -7.25 -7.29
C ALA A 81 10.50 -8.10 -7.91
N GLU A 82 10.81 -9.36 -8.19
CA GLU A 82 9.80 -10.26 -8.74
C GLU A 82 8.68 -10.50 -7.75
N LEU A 83 9.02 -10.72 -6.49
CA LEU A 83 8.02 -10.96 -5.46
C LEU A 83 7.13 -9.74 -5.25
N VAL A 84 7.72 -8.56 -5.22
CA VAL A 84 6.97 -7.33 -5.04
C VAL A 84 6.02 -7.12 -6.22
N ASN A 85 6.51 -7.37 -7.42
CA ASN A 85 5.72 -7.22 -8.62
C ASN A 85 4.52 -8.17 -8.59
N LEU A 86 4.76 -9.41 -8.22
CA LEU A 86 3.70 -10.40 -8.14
C LEU A 86 2.67 -10.00 -7.08
N TRP A 87 3.14 -9.55 -5.94
CA TRP A 87 2.27 -9.15 -4.85
C TRP A 87 1.39 -7.95 -5.24
N GLN A 88 1.98 -6.97 -5.88
CA GLN A 88 1.24 -5.80 -6.31
C GLN A 88 0.22 -6.14 -7.39
N ASN A 89 0.57 -7.06 -8.28
CA ASN A 89 -0.36 -7.50 -9.31
C ASN A 89 -1.54 -8.25 -8.69
N ARG A 90 -1.28 -9.03 -7.66
CA ARG A 90 -2.34 -9.73 -6.97
C ARG A 90 -3.29 -8.76 -6.30
N ARG A 91 -2.75 -7.73 -5.67
CA ARG A 91 -3.58 -6.73 -5.02
C ARG A 91 -4.45 -6.00 -6.04
N ARG A 92 -3.88 -5.66 -7.18
CA ARG A 92 -4.64 -4.99 -8.22
C ARG A 92 -5.72 -5.90 -8.78
N ALA A 93 -5.40 -7.16 -8.97
CA ALA A 93 -6.36 -8.13 -9.46
C ALA A 93 -7.50 -8.31 -8.48
N SER A 94 -7.20 -8.39 -7.19
CA SER A 94 -8.22 -8.51 -6.17
C SER A 94 -9.15 -7.30 -6.14
N ALA A 95 -8.57 -6.11 -6.27
CA ALA A 95 -9.36 -4.90 -6.30
C ALA A 95 -10.26 -4.86 -7.53
N SER A 96 -9.75 -5.32 -8.66
CA SER A 96 -10.53 -5.39 -9.89
C SER A 96 -11.67 -6.36 -9.76
N VAL A 97 -11.39 -7.52 -9.17
CA VAL A 97 -12.43 -8.53 -8.98
C VAL A 97 -13.52 -7.99 -8.07
N LYS A 98 -13.13 -7.30 -7.02
CA LYS A 98 -14.09 -6.72 -6.10
C LYS A 98 -14.98 -5.71 -6.80
N ARG A 99 -14.40 -4.87 -7.63
CA ARG A 99 -15.18 -3.87 -8.37
C ARG A 99 -16.15 -4.51 -9.33
N ILE A 100 -15.67 -5.53 -10.03
CA ILE A 100 -16.51 -6.24 -10.99
C ILE A 100 -17.65 -6.94 -10.28
N ALA A 101 -17.36 -7.58 -9.16
CA ALA A 101 -18.39 -8.26 -8.39
C ALA A 101 -19.43 -7.29 -7.87
N GLN A 102 -18.98 -6.14 -7.37
CA GLN A 102 -19.90 -5.15 -6.85
C GLN A 102 -20.79 -4.60 -7.94
N LYS A 103 -20.22 -4.33 -9.09
CA LYS A 103 -20.99 -3.84 -10.22
C LYS A 103 -22.03 -4.86 -10.64
N HIS A 104 -21.64 -6.13 -10.69
CA HIS A 104 -22.55 -7.19 -11.08
C HIS A 104 -23.71 -7.32 -10.09
N MET A 105 -23.42 -7.20 -8.82
CA MET A 105 -24.45 -7.25 -7.81
C MET A 105 -25.41 -6.08 -7.92
N ASP A 106 -24.88 -4.91 -8.23
CA ASP A 106 -25.72 -3.73 -8.41
C ASP A 106 -26.63 -3.93 -9.62
N GLU A 107 -26.11 -4.51 -10.66
CA GLU A 107 -26.91 -4.78 -11.87
C GLU A 107 -28.00 -5.79 -11.58
N LEU A 108 -27.69 -6.83 -10.83
CA LEU A 108 -28.68 -7.82 -10.48
C LEU A 108 -29.78 -7.21 -9.64
N ARG A 109 -29.42 -6.34 -8.72
CA ARG A 109 -30.39 -5.68 -7.87
C ARG A 109 -31.32 -4.82 -8.71
N SER A 110 -30.76 -4.14 -9.69
CA SER A 110 -31.54 -3.32 -10.59
C SER A 110 -32.50 -4.16 -11.41
N GLU A 111 -32.03 -5.27 -11.93
CA GLU A 111 -32.85 -6.15 -12.72
C GLU A 111 -33.99 -6.72 -11.90
N GLU A 112 -33.68 -7.11 -10.68
CA GLU A 112 -34.68 -7.65 -9.81
C GLU A 112 -35.76 -6.63 -9.59
N HIS A 113 -35.38 -5.40 -9.34
CA HIS A 113 -36.32 -4.34 -9.12
C HIS A 113 -37.16 -4.12 -10.38
N THR A 114 -36.54 -4.17 -11.52
CA THR A 114 -37.24 -3.98 -12.76
C THR A 114 -38.22 -5.09 -13.05
N SER A 115 -37.81 -6.30 -12.82
CA SER A 115 -38.66 -7.43 -13.16
C SER A 115 -39.89 -7.49 -12.32
N GLU A 116 -39.93 -6.83 -11.21
CA GLU A 116 -41.12 -6.81 -10.39
C GLU A 116 -42.18 -5.92 -10.98
N LEU A 117 -41.80 -5.07 -11.87
CA LEU A 117 -42.75 -4.22 -12.49
C LEU A 117 -43.54 -4.96 -13.56
#